data_38ef0a4f682bc08ad470bdb1053b90b8
#
_entry.id   38ef0a4f682bc08ad470bdb1053b90b8
#
_cell.length_a   1.000
_cell.length_b   1.000
_cell.length_c   1.000
_cell.angle_alpha   90.00
_cell.angle_beta   90.00
_cell.angle_gamma   90.00
#
_symmetry.space_group_name_H-M   'P 1'
#
loop_
_entity.id
_entity.type
_entity.pdbx_description
1 polymer ?
#
loop_
_entity_poly.entity_id
_entity_poly.type
_entity_poly.pdbx_seq_one_letter_code
_entity_poly.pdbx_strand_id
1 'polypeptide(L)'
;MTPYDHGFLSRDQSDEWKGWMQFFILIYHYTNGSSTLWIYEIVRILVASYLFMTGYGHTLFFLKSGDYSLARVASVLIRLNLLSCVLPYMMRTDYQFYYFAPLVSFWFLVIYFTLKIGHRNNHSTNFVMKKVLLSAMILTAFTMIPGILEFVTFTLKYTCAISWNIREWRFRMFLDMYIVYVGMIVAILFHRTSQLRSGPVVPRMAVDSILQVAITHGKLYRTGTVLLSLVLLPGFWSLTRRSPNKQDYNWWMPFISFIPILSVVTLRNCHRLLRNYHSKFFAWLGRISLETYILQYHIWLAGDTKGLLRLGLWNPWMETAMLTVNFLWLSWLMAGATQTISVWIVGKRSASQAYEEDDTVGPKHLPYLLPRMESGEGTPSKDIRFDIGQSSTSRWVEKCIVRFSEDLRWRLGLILLAMWVGNITYG
;
A
#
# COMPACT_ATOMS: atom_id res chain seq x y z
N MET A 1 -17.09 -30.86 -9.16
CA MET A 1 -15.94 -29.94 -9.29
C MET A 1 -15.43 -29.60 -7.91
N THR A 2 -14.22 -29.99 -7.57
CA THR A 2 -13.59 -29.55 -6.32
C THR A 2 -13.38 -28.03 -6.43
N PRO A 3 -13.98 -27.21 -5.56
CA PRO A 3 -13.81 -25.76 -5.65
C PRO A 3 -12.32 -25.42 -5.48
N TYR A 4 -11.81 -24.64 -6.43
CA TYR A 4 -10.42 -24.14 -6.39
C TYR A 4 -10.15 -23.41 -5.09
N ASP A 5 -9.02 -23.70 -4.46
CA ASP A 5 -8.62 -23.02 -3.21
C ASP A 5 -7.69 -21.84 -3.56
N HIS A 6 -8.16 -20.61 -3.33
CA HIS A 6 -7.42 -19.38 -3.62
C HIS A 6 -6.18 -19.18 -2.72
N GLY A 7 -6.01 -20.01 -1.69
CA GLY A 7 -4.86 -19.95 -0.80
C GLY A 7 -5.00 -18.91 0.34
N PHE A 8 -3.95 -18.82 1.14
CA PHE A 8 -3.88 -17.94 2.32
C PHE A 8 -3.67 -16.49 1.87
N LEU A 9 -4.49 -15.57 2.37
CA LEU A 9 -4.45 -14.14 2.06
C LEU A 9 -4.34 -13.86 0.56
N SER A 10 -5.25 -14.47 -0.23
CA SER A 10 -5.35 -14.21 -1.67
C SER A 10 -5.60 -12.72 -1.96
N ARG A 11 -5.34 -12.29 -3.20
CA ARG A 11 -5.54 -10.91 -3.62
C ARG A 11 -6.99 -10.44 -3.43
N ASP A 12 -7.95 -11.24 -3.87
CA ASP A 12 -9.38 -10.91 -3.73
C ASP A 12 -9.79 -10.77 -2.26
N GLN A 13 -9.26 -11.64 -1.39
CA GLN A 13 -9.48 -11.55 0.05
C GLN A 13 -8.85 -10.29 0.64
N SER A 14 -7.64 -9.93 0.19
CA SER A 14 -6.95 -8.73 0.66
C SER A 14 -7.65 -7.45 0.17
N ASP A 15 -8.15 -7.45 -1.06
CA ASP A 15 -8.91 -6.33 -1.62
C ASP A 15 -10.27 -6.19 -0.93
N GLU A 16 -11.00 -7.30 -0.66
CA GLU A 16 -12.21 -7.27 0.17
C GLU A 16 -11.92 -6.66 1.55
N TRP A 17 -10.84 -7.08 2.19
CA TRP A 17 -10.47 -6.56 3.51
C TRP A 17 -10.18 -5.05 3.46
N LYS A 18 -9.41 -4.58 2.49
CA LYS A 18 -9.20 -3.14 2.27
C LYS A 18 -10.51 -2.39 2.06
N GLY A 19 -11.44 -2.97 1.30
CA GLY A 19 -12.76 -2.37 1.05
C GLY A 19 -13.60 -2.22 2.31
N TRP A 20 -13.66 -3.24 3.16
CA TRP A 20 -14.31 -3.16 4.46
C TRP A 20 -13.70 -2.07 5.33
N MET A 21 -12.37 -2.07 5.44
CA MET A 21 -11.67 -1.05 6.22
C MET A 21 -11.95 0.36 5.69
N GLN A 22 -11.88 0.53 4.37
CA GLN A 22 -12.14 1.83 3.74
C GLN A 22 -13.58 2.29 3.98
N PHE A 23 -14.55 1.41 3.88
CA PHE A 23 -15.95 1.72 4.17
C PHE A 23 -16.13 2.26 5.59
N PHE A 24 -15.56 1.58 6.59
CA PHE A 24 -15.60 2.05 7.97
C PHE A 24 -14.85 3.37 8.19
N ILE A 25 -13.69 3.55 7.55
CA ILE A 25 -12.91 4.80 7.64
C ILE A 25 -13.69 5.97 7.01
N LEU A 26 -14.37 5.76 5.89
CA LEU A 26 -15.21 6.79 5.27
C LEU A 26 -16.36 7.21 6.19
N ILE A 27 -17.09 6.24 6.76
CA ILE A 27 -18.16 6.53 7.72
C ILE A 27 -17.62 7.25 8.95
N TYR A 28 -16.48 6.82 9.48
CA TYR A 28 -15.80 7.44 10.61
C TYR A 28 -15.50 8.92 10.38
N HIS A 29 -14.98 9.28 9.21
CA HIS A 29 -14.73 10.68 8.88
C HIS A 29 -16.04 11.44 8.66
N TYR A 30 -16.99 10.85 7.94
CA TYR A 30 -18.29 11.46 7.65
C TYR A 30 -19.08 11.76 8.92
N THR A 31 -19.09 10.88 9.91
CA THR A 31 -19.84 11.01 11.16
C THR A 31 -19.06 11.72 12.26
N ASN A 32 -17.84 12.22 12.00
CA ASN A 32 -16.91 12.73 13.03
C ASN A 32 -16.72 11.73 14.19
N GLY A 33 -16.64 10.45 13.86
CA GLY A 33 -16.50 9.35 14.82
C GLY A 33 -15.24 9.42 15.67
N SER A 34 -14.30 10.32 15.30
CA SER A 34 -13.10 10.60 16.09
C SER A 34 -13.40 11.16 17.47
N SER A 35 -14.57 11.78 17.70
CA SER A 35 -14.98 12.26 19.00
C SER A 35 -15.25 11.13 20.01
N THR A 36 -15.60 9.95 19.53
CA THR A 36 -15.97 8.78 20.33
C THR A 36 -14.80 7.81 20.46
N LEU A 37 -14.31 7.59 21.69
CA LEU A 37 -13.07 6.84 21.95
C LEU A 37 -13.10 5.42 21.38
N TRP A 38 -14.13 4.63 21.66
CA TRP A 38 -14.19 3.24 21.18
C TRP A 38 -14.25 3.11 19.65
N ILE A 39 -14.84 4.09 18.94
CA ILE A 39 -14.82 4.12 17.47
C ILE A 39 -13.42 4.42 16.97
N TYR A 40 -12.74 5.37 17.59
CA TYR A 40 -11.35 5.70 17.31
C TYR A 40 -10.43 4.48 17.47
N GLU A 41 -10.58 3.72 18.57
CA GLU A 41 -9.81 2.52 18.86
C GLU A 41 -9.95 1.46 17.76
N ILE A 42 -11.18 1.20 17.30
CA ILE A 42 -11.44 0.28 16.19
C ILE A 42 -10.77 0.76 14.91
N VAL A 43 -10.98 2.04 14.55
CA VAL A 43 -10.42 2.60 13.30
C VAL A 43 -8.89 2.57 13.31
N ARG A 44 -8.24 2.76 14.45
CA ARG A 44 -6.79 2.61 14.57
C ARG A 44 -6.31 1.20 14.23
N ILE A 45 -7.05 0.14 14.63
CA ILE A 45 -6.74 -1.24 14.24
C ILE A 45 -6.93 -1.44 12.73
N LEU A 46 -7.94 -0.80 12.13
CA LEU A 46 -8.14 -0.88 10.67
C LEU A 46 -6.97 -0.22 9.92
N VAL A 47 -6.49 0.94 10.37
CA VAL A 47 -5.31 1.60 9.79
C VAL A 47 -4.05 0.73 9.94
N ALA A 48 -3.82 0.17 11.12
CA ALA A 48 -2.72 -0.76 11.36
C ALA A 48 -2.81 -2.00 10.43
N SER A 49 -4.02 -2.48 10.15
CA SER A 49 -4.25 -3.60 9.21
C SER A 49 -3.82 -3.28 7.78
N TYR A 50 -3.99 -2.04 7.30
CA TYR A 50 -3.45 -1.62 6.00
C TYR A 50 -1.92 -1.74 5.95
N LEU A 51 -1.25 -1.31 7.01
CA LEU A 51 0.21 -1.38 7.08
C LEU A 51 0.72 -2.81 7.30
N PHE A 52 -0.04 -3.66 8.01
CA PHE A 52 0.22 -5.10 8.04
C PHE A 52 0.19 -5.69 6.62
N MET A 53 -0.83 -5.38 5.83
CA MET A 53 -0.92 -5.87 4.44
C MET A 53 0.18 -5.31 3.55
N THR A 54 0.62 -4.06 3.77
CA THR A 54 1.78 -3.48 3.09
C THR A 54 3.04 -4.29 3.40
N GLY A 55 3.30 -4.57 4.69
CA GLY A 55 4.42 -5.41 5.15
C GLY A 55 4.37 -6.81 4.55
N TYR A 56 3.21 -7.47 4.63
CA TYR A 56 3.01 -8.82 4.12
C TYR A 56 3.15 -8.88 2.59
N GLY A 57 2.40 -8.06 1.86
CA GLY A 57 2.29 -8.14 0.41
C GLY A 57 3.60 -7.83 -0.30
N HIS A 58 4.26 -6.73 0.05
CA HIS A 58 5.53 -6.37 -0.58
C HIS A 58 6.66 -7.32 -0.21
N THR A 59 6.73 -7.80 1.03
CA THR A 59 7.73 -8.80 1.41
C THR A 59 7.55 -10.10 0.65
N LEU A 60 6.31 -10.60 0.57
CA LEU A 60 6.01 -11.82 -0.17
C LEU A 60 6.35 -11.69 -1.66
N PHE A 61 6.03 -10.53 -2.26
CA PHE A 61 6.39 -10.21 -3.64
C PHE A 61 7.91 -10.29 -3.84
N PHE A 62 8.70 -9.56 -3.06
CA PHE A 62 10.17 -9.55 -3.20
C PHE A 62 10.82 -10.92 -2.95
N LEU A 63 10.27 -11.73 -2.05
CA LEU A 63 10.78 -13.08 -1.79
C LEU A 63 10.44 -14.06 -2.91
N LYS A 64 9.31 -13.87 -3.62
CA LYS A 64 8.89 -14.73 -4.72
C LYS A 64 9.50 -14.34 -6.05
N SER A 65 9.40 -13.06 -6.44
CA SER A 65 9.86 -12.58 -7.74
C SER A 65 11.36 -12.28 -7.77
N GLY A 66 11.94 -11.84 -6.65
CA GLY A 66 13.33 -11.36 -6.62
C GLY A 66 13.55 -10.08 -7.41
N ASP A 67 12.49 -9.40 -7.86
CA ASP A 67 12.57 -8.18 -8.66
C ASP A 67 12.78 -6.94 -7.79
N TYR A 68 14.00 -6.46 -7.76
CA TYR A 68 14.43 -5.22 -7.09
C TYR A 68 14.71 -4.09 -8.08
N SER A 69 14.09 -4.10 -9.26
CA SER A 69 14.31 -3.10 -10.31
C SER A 69 13.79 -1.72 -9.92
N LEU A 70 14.40 -0.69 -10.53
CA LEU A 70 13.91 0.69 -10.39
C LEU A 70 12.49 0.83 -10.94
N ALA A 71 12.16 0.08 -12.00
CA ALA A 71 10.83 0.10 -12.60
C ALA A 71 9.75 -0.35 -11.61
N ARG A 72 10.01 -1.39 -10.82
CA ARG A 72 9.09 -1.84 -9.75
C ARG A 72 8.90 -0.77 -8.68
N VAL A 73 9.99 -0.18 -8.21
CA VAL A 73 9.93 0.90 -7.19
C VAL A 73 9.16 2.10 -7.73
N ALA A 74 9.48 2.54 -8.94
CA ALA A 74 8.80 3.64 -9.59
C ALA A 74 7.31 3.38 -9.79
N SER A 75 6.93 2.18 -10.25
CA SER A 75 5.52 1.79 -10.44
C SER A 75 4.72 1.92 -9.15
N VAL A 76 5.25 1.42 -8.02
CA VAL A 76 4.56 1.49 -6.73
C VAL A 76 4.50 2.93 -6.22
N LEU A 77 5.62 3.67 -6.24
CA LEU A 77 5.66 5.03 -5.71
C LEU A 77 4.84 6.01 -6.53
N ILE A 78 4.87 5.93 -7.87
CA ILE A 78 4.04 6.78 -8.73
C ILE A 78 2.56 6.48 -8.48
N ARG A 79 2.17 5.22 -8.44
CA ARG A 79 0.78 4.82 -8.20
C ARG A 79 0.25 5.32 -6.84
N LEU A 80 1.09 5.30 -5.79
CA LEU A 80 0.72 5.77 -4.46
C LEU A 80 0.68 7.30 -4.35
N ASN A 81 1.59 7.99 -5.04
CA ASN A 81 1.83 9.41 -4.76
C ASN A 81 1.32 10.36 -5.84
N LEU A 82 1.00 9.89 -7.04
CA LEU A 82 0.61 10.76 -8.15
C LEU A 82 -0.53 11.71 -7.75
N LEU A 83 -1.62 11.17 -7.20
CA LEU A 83 -2.76 11.97 -6.80
C LEU A 83 -2.45 12.86 -5.60
N SER A 84 -1.74 12.32 -4.58
CA SER A 84 -1.36 13.06 -3.37
C SER A 84 -0.31 14.15 -3.63
N CYS A 85 0.42 14.08 -4.75
CA CYS A 85 1.36 15.14 -5.15
C CYS A 85 0.69 16.19 -6.03
N VAL A 86 -0.27 15.82 -6.88
CA VAL A 86 -0.95 16.75 -7.80
C VAL A 86 -1.98 17.61 -7.06
N LEU A 87 -2.79 17.00 -6.17
CA LEU A 87 -3.85 17.71 -5.46
C LEU A 87 -3.37 18.88 -4.59
N PRO A 88 -2.25 18.82 -3.86
CA PRO A 88 -1.75 19.97 -3.12
C PRO A 88 -1.58 21.23 -3.96
N TYR A 89 -1.05 21.12 -5.18
CA TYR A 89 -0.93 22.26 -6.07
C TYR A 89 -2.28 22.81 -6.57
N MET A 90 -3.26 21.93 -6.75
CA MET A 90 -4.60 22.33 -7.21
C MET A 90 -5.47 22.89 -6.08
N MET A 91 -5.37 22.32 -4.90
CA MET A 91 -6.29 22.59 -3.77
C MET A 91 -5.67 23.44 -2.66
N ARG A 92 -4.43 23.91 -2.84
CA ARG A 92 -3.65 24.66 -1.84
C ARG A 92 -3.59 23.94 -0.49
N THR A 93 -3.30 22.63 -0.54
CA THR A 93 -3.07 21.79 0.63
C THR A 93 -1.62 21.32 0.66
N ASP A 94 -1.19 20.69 1.75
CA ASP A 94 0.14 20.12 1.88
C ASP A 94 0.13 18.62 1.51
N TYR A 95 1.25 18.12 1.02
CA TYR A 95 1.42 16.67 0.79
C TYR A 95 1.19 15.87 2.08
N GLN A 96 1.58 16.41 3.24
CA GLN A 96 1.37 15.79 4.55
C GLN A 96 -0.11 15.77 4.96
N PHE A 97 -0.97 16.57 4.35
CA PHE A 97 -2.42 16.51 4.54
C PHE A 97 -2.98 15.12 4.18
N TYR A 98 -2.46 14.50 3.12
CA TYR A 98 -2.78 13.13 2.72
C TYR A 98 -1.84 12.11 3.37
N TYR A 99 -1.57 12.25 4.66
CA TYR A 99 -0.51 11.59 5.42
C TYR A 99 -0.36 10.08 5.17
N PHE A 100 -1.44 9.39 4.78
CA PHE A 100 -1.42 7.95 4.61
C PHE A 100 -0.62 7.52 3.37
N ALA A 101 -0.69 8.25 2.26
CA ALA A 101 0.09 7.95 1.05
C ALA A 101 1.61 8.08 1.28
N PRO A 102 2.13 9.20 1.86
CA PRO A 102 3.52 9.28 2.26
C PRO A 102 3.92 8.23 3.30
N LEU A 103 3.05 7.88 4.25
CA LEU A 103 3.33 6.86 5.26
C LEU A 103 3.50 5.47 4.63
N VAL A 104 2.59 5.06 3.74
CA VAL A 104 2.71 3.79 3.02
C VAL A 104 3.94 3.77 2.11
N SER A 105 4.25 4.89 1.44
CA SER A 105 5.45 5.03 0.61
C SER A 105 6.74 4.88 1.41
N PHE A 106 6.79 5.50 2.58
CA PHE A 106 7.91 5.35 3.51
C PHE A 106 8.10 3.90 3.93
N TRP A 107 7.04 3.22 4.36
CA TRP A 107 7.09 1.81 4.74
C TRP A 107 7.46 0.89 3.58
N PHE A 108 6.96 1.17 2.39
CA PHE A 108 7.37 0.45 1.18
C PHE A 108 8.89 0.56 0.94
N LEU A 109 9.45 1.76 1.07
CA LEU A 109 10.90 1.96 0.92
C LEU A 109 11.69 1.24 2.02
N VAL A 110 11.23 1.25 3.26
CA VAL A 110 11.85 0.49 4.36
C VAL A 110 11.90 -1.00 4.02
N ILE A 111 10.78 -1.59 3.57
CA ILE A 111 10.70 -3.00 3.16
C ILE A 111 11.66 -3.27 1.99
N TYR A 112 11.62 -2.41 0.97
CA TYR A 112 12.47 -2.52 -0.20
C TYR A 112 13.96 -2.51 0.16
N PHE A 113 14.44 -1.53 0.89
CA PHE A 113 15.85 -1.46 1.28
C PHE A 113 16.25 -2.61 2.20
N THR A 114 15.41 -2.98 3.16
CA THR A 114 15.67 -4.14 4.04
C THR A 114 15.89 -5.41 3.23
N LEU A 115 15.12 -5.65 2.18
CA LEU A 115 15.23 -6.86 1.39
C LEU A 115 16.27 -6.74 0.26
N LYS A 116 16.48 -5.56 -0.31
CA LYS A 116 17.45 -5.32 -1.38
C LYS A 116 18.90 -5.42 -0.90
N ILE A 117 19.21 -4.89 0.29
CA ILE A 117 20.57 -4.96 0.85
C ILE A 117 20.90 -6.45 1.09
N GLY A 118 21.94 -6.94 0.42
CA GLY A 118 22.34 -8.35 0.49
C GLY A 118 21.30 -9.32 -0.10
N HIS A 119 20.55 -8.93 -1.13
CA HIS A 119 19.47 -9.73 -1.74
C HIS A 119 19.94 -11.10 -2.24
N ARG A 120 21.22 -11.25 -2.62
CA ARG A 120 21.81 -12.52 -3.05
C ARG A 120 21.68 -13.63 -1.99
N ASN A 121 21.61 -13.26 -0.71
CA ASN A 121 21.51 -14.19 0.42
C ASN A 121 20.08 -14.35 0.96
N ASN A 122 19.05 -13.81 0.25
CA ASN A 122 17.66 -13.90 0.68
C ASN A 122 17.07 -15.33 0.59
N HIS A 123 17.78 -16.26 -0.02
CA HIS A 123 17.42 -17.69 0.02
C HIS A 123 17.51 -18.26 1.46
N SER A 124 18.28 -17.65 2.33
CA SER A 124 18.40 -18.03 3.75
C SER A 124 17.38 -17.28 4.61
N THR A 125 16.38 -18.00 5.13
CA THR A 125 15.34 -17.45 6.02
C THR A 125 15.92 -16.79 7.27
N ASN A 126 16.99 -17.37 7.85
CA ASN A 126 17.70 -16.78 8.99
C ASN A 126 18.29 -15.42 8.67
N PHE A 127 18.91 -15.30 7.50
CA PHE A 127 19.52 -14.05 7.08
C PHE A 127 18.45 -12.97 6.88
N VAL A 128 17.33 -13.33 6.26
CA VAL A 128 16.21 -12.40 6.07
C VAL A 128 15.61 -11.97 7.41
N MET A 129 15.39 -12.90 8.34
CA MET A 129 14.88 -12.59 9.68
C MET A 129 15.82 -11.65 10.45
N LYS A 130 17.14 -11.89 10.42
CA LYS A 130 18.14 -10.99 11.02
C LYS A 130 18.07 -9.57 10.43
N LYS A 131 17.93 -9.45 9.10
CA LYS A 131 17.78 -8.14 8.44
C LYS A 131 16.52 -7.41 8.88
N VAL A 132 15.41 -8.12 8.97
CA VAL A 132 14.12 -7.56 9.42
C VAL A 132 14.23 -7.05 10.85
N LEU A 133 14.83 -7.82 11.76
CA LEU A 133 15.06 -7.42 13.15
C LEU A 133 16.02 -6.22 13.24
N LEU A 134 17.12 -6.25 12.49
CA LEU A 134 18.07 -5.14 12.45
C LEU A 134 17.41 -3.86 11.90
N SER A 135 16.61 -3.97 10.83
CA SER A 135 15.85 -2.85 10.28
C SER A 135 14.86 -2.29 11.31
N ALA A 136 14.17 -3.15 12.07
CA ALA A 136 13.26 -2.72 13.14
C ALA A 136 14.02 -1.95 14.24
N MET A 137 15.19 -2.45 14.67
CA MET A 137 16.02 -1.75 15.66
C MET A 137 16.51 -0.39 15.16
N ILE A 138 17.02 -0.32 13.92
CA ILE A 138 17.48 0.93 13.31
C ILE A 138 16.34 1.94 13.22
N LEU A 139 15.16 1.51 12.78
CA LEU A 139 14.02 2.42 12.62
C LEU A 139 13.46 2.87 13.97
N THR A 140 13.45 1.99 14.97
CA THR A 140 13.10 2.39 16.35
C THR A 140 14.07 3.46 16.87
N ALA A 141 15.37 3.26 16.69
CA ALA A 141 16.38 4.25 17.06
C ALA A 141 16.17 5.57 16.27
N PHE A 142 15.96 5.50 14.95
CA PHE A 142 15.71 6.65 14.10
C PHE A 142 14.48 7.48 14.56
N THR A 143 13.44 6.79 15.01
CA THR A 143 12.21 7.46 15.45
C THR A 143 12.30 8.00 16.88
N MET A 144 13.02 7.29 17.77
CA MET A 144 13.08 7.61 19.21
C MET A 144 14.18 8.58 19.57
N ILE A 145 15.34 8.55 18.86
CA ILE A 145 16.46 9.44 19.16
C ILE A 145 16.12 10.85 18.66
N PRO A 146 16.10 11.85 19.57
CA PRO A 146 15.88 13.24 19.17
C PRO A 146 17.06 13.74 18.32
N GLY A 147 16.77 14.63 17.38
CA GLY A 147 17.77 15.23 16.49
C GLY A 147 17.89 14.57 15.12
N ILE A 148 17.71 13.26 14.99
CA ILE A 148 17.89 12.57 13.70
C ILE A 148 16.79 12.97 12.71
N LEU A 149 15.53 12.87 13.11
CA LEU A 149 14.39 13.22 12.27
C LEU A 149 14.34 14.74 12.01
N GLU A 150 14.71 15.54 13.01
CA GLU A 150 14.84 16.99 12.91
C GLU A 150 15.89 17.38 11.86
N PHE A 151 17.05 16.72 11.85
CA PHE A 151 18.08 16.96 10.85
C PHE A 151 17.60 16.63 9.42
N VAL A 152 16.91 15.50 9.24
CA VAL A 152 16.34 15.14 7.93
C VAL A 152 15.33 16.19 7.46
N THR A 153 14.42 16.61 8.32
CA THR A 153 13.41 17.61 7.96
C THR A 153 13.99 19.01 7.74
N PHE A 154 15.02 19.38 8.50
CA PHE A 154 15.79 20.59 8.26
C PHE A 154 16.44 20.58 6.87
N THR A 155 17.09 19.47 6.50
CA THR A 155 17.69 19.29 5.18
C THR A 155 16.64 19.41 4.06
N LEU A 156 15.47 18.74 4.21
CA LEU A 156 14.37 18.84 3.24
C LEU A 156 13.84 20.27 3.09
N LYS A 157 13.74 21.00 4.19
CA LYS A 157 13.31 22.40 4.17
C LYS A 157 14.31 23.27 3.41
N TYR A 158 15.59 23.08 3.64
CA TYR A 158 16.64 23.93 3.05
C TYR A 158 16.89 23.60 1.57
N THR A 159 16.82 22.33 1.19
CA THR A 159 17.11 21.88 -0.18
C THR A 159 15.90 21.88 -1.10
N CYS A 160 14.72 21.59 -0.57
CA CYS A 160 13.50 21.35 -1.37
C CYS A 160 12.34 22.30 -1.02
N ALA A 161 12.52 23.24 -0.09
CA ALA A 161 11.46 24.13 0.42
C ALA A 161 10.25 23.36 1.01
N ILE A 162 10.45 22.12 1.50
CA ILE A 162 9.39 21.28 2.07
C ILE A 162 9.32 21.52 3.57
N SER A 163 8.22 22.13 4.05
CA SER A 163 7.91 22.26 5.48
C SER A 163 7.24 20.99 5.98
N TRP A 164 7.92 20.25 6.85
CA TRP A 164 7.41 18.96 7.36
C TRP A 164 7.10 19.08 8.87
N ASN A 165 5.88 18.72 9.29
CA ASN A 165 5.52 18.68 10.71
C ASN A 165 6.11 17.42 11.36
N ILE A 166 7.25 17.60 12.05
CA ILE A 166 8.04 16.51 12.63
C ILE A 166 7.28 15.79 13.74
N ARG A 167 6.55 16.54 14.59
CA ARG A 167 5.81 15.98 15.73
C ARG A 167 4.74 15.00 15.23
N GLU A 168 3.96 15.42 14.25
CA GLU A 168 2.91 14.59 13.68
C GLU A 168 3.50 13.39 12.95
N TRP A 169 4.57 13.58 12.19
CA TRP A 169 5.21 12.52 11.45
C TRP A 169 5.80 11.44 12.38
N ARG A 170 6.51 11.85 13.43
CA ARG A 170 7.04 10.93 14.46
C ARG A 170 5.92 10.15 15.12
N PHE A 171 4.82 10.82 15.47
CA PHE A 171 3.64 10.19 16.04
C PHE A 171 3.03 9.14 15.09
N ARG A 172 2.86 9.46 13.80
CA ARG A 172 2.32 8.54 12.80
C ARG A 172 3.22 7.33 12.57
N MET A 173 4.53 7.55 12.48
CA MET A 173 5.50 6.47 12.33
C MET A 173 5.47 5.53 13.52
N PHE A 174 5.46 6.07 14.75
CA PHE A 174 5.46 5.26 15.96
C PHE A 174 4.22 4.38 16.09
N LEU A 175 3.05 4.93 15.80
CA LEU A 175 1.78 4.21 15.96
C LEU A 175 1.70 2.88 15.20
N ASP A 176 2.35 2.78 14.05
CA ASP A 176 2.18 1.65 13.15
C ASP A 176 3.52 0.94 12.82
N MET A 177 4.58 1.26 13.57
CA MET A 177 5.93 0.80 13.26
C MET A 177 6.05 -0.73 13.32
N TYR A 178 5.63 -1.34 14.40
CA TYR A 178 5.84 -2.77 14.61
C TYR A 178 4.94 -3.65 13.77
N ILE A 179 3.75 -3.17 13.42
CA ILE A 179 2.79 -3.98 12.65
C ILE A 179 3.28 -4.27 11.22
N VAL A 180 4.05 -3.37 10.62
CA VAL A 180 4.67 -3.60 9.31
C VAL A 180 5.66 -4.77 9.40
N TYR A 181 6.50 -4.78 10.44
CA TYR A 181 7.45 -5.86 10.65
C TYR A 181 6.76 -7.20 10.98
N VAL A 182 5.65 -7.18 11.71
CA VAL A 182 4.82 -8.37 11.88
C VAL A 182 4.31 -8.89 10.53
N GLY A 183 3.86 -8.00 9.65
CA GLY A 183 3.49 -8.37 8.27
C GLY A 183 4.64 -9.01 7.50
N MET A 184 5.86 -8.44 7.60
CA MET A 184 7.06 -9.01 6.98
C MET A 184 7.37 -10.42 7.52
N ILE A 185 7.34 -10.60 8.84
CA ILE A 185 7.58 -11.90 9.49
C ILE A 185 6.57 -12.95 9.03
N VAL A 186 5.28 -12.60 9.00
CA VAL A 186 4.22 -13.50 8.52
C VAL A 186 4.45 -13.89 7.06
N ALA A 187 4.88 -12.96 6.19
CA ALA A 187 5.21 -13.25 4.80
C ALA A 187 6.40 -14.22 4.67
N ILE A 188 7.44 -14.02 5.47
CA ILE A 188 8.63 -14.90 5.49
C ILE A 188 8.25 -16.30 5.94
N LEU A 189 7.49 -16.43 7.03
CA LEU A 189 7.02 -17.71 7.56
C LEU A 189 6.10 -18.43 6.56
N PHE A 190 5.21 -17.68 5.91
CA PHE A 190 4.33 -18.22 4.87
C PHE A 190 5.14 -18.73 3.66
N HIS A 191 6.08 -17.92 3.16
CA HIS A 191 6.95 -18.31 2.05
C HIS A 191 7.76 -19.57 2.40
N ARG A 192 8.33 -19.63 3.61
CA ARG A 192 9.10 -20.79 4.07
C ARG A 192 8.21 -22.03 4.23
N THR A 193 7.02 -21.89 4.79
CA THR A 193 6.04 -22.98 4.89
C THR A 193 5.67 -23.53 3.51
N SER A 194 5.51 -22.65 2.51
CA SER A 194 5.24 -23.07 1.14
C SER A 194 6.40 -23.90 0.55
N GLN A 195 7.65 -23.47 0.79
CA GLN A 195 8.83 -24.22 0.35
C GLN A 195 8.92 -25.59 1.02
N LEU A 196 8.68 -25.68 2.33
CA LEU A 196 8.69 -26.94 3.08
C LEU A 196 7.60 -27.94 2.61
N ARG A 197 6.49 -27.43 2.05
CA ARG A 197 5.42 -28.29 1.48
C ARG A 197 5.73 -28.77 0.07
N SER A 198 6.50 -28.02 -0.70
CA SER A 198 6.71 -28.29 -2.14
C SER A 198 7.87 -29.23 -2.44
N GLY A 199 8.71 -29.61 -1.48
CA GLY A 199 9.84 -30.49 -1.75
C GLY A 199 10.57 -30.99 -0.50
N PRO A 200 11.53 -31.92 -0.66
CA PRO A 200 12.34 -32.47 0.43
C PRO A 200 13.36 -31.44 0.90
N VAL A 201 12.90 -30.40 1.56
CA VAL A 201 13.79 -29.41 2.18
C VAL A 201 14.19 -29.93 3.56
N VAL A 202 15.47 -30.24 3.74
CA VAL A 202 16.00 -30.63 5.05
C VAL A 202 15.82 -29.46 6.02
N PRO A 203 15.19 -29.69 7.19
CA PRO A 203 15.07 -28.66 8.22
C PRO A 203 16.47 -28.21 8.66
N ARG A 204 16.79 -26.93 8.48
CA ARG A 204 18.10 -26.36 8.83
C ARG A 204 18.06 -25.43 10.04
N MET A 205 16.84 -25.23 10.58
CA MET A 205 16.58 -24.20 11.61
C MET A 205 15.56 -24.71 12.63
N ALA A 206 15.64 -24.19 13.86
CA ALA A 206 14.61 -24.43 14.88
C ALA A 206 13.21 -24.00 14.39
N VAL A 207 13.13 -22.90 13.65
CA VAL A 207 11.86 -22.44 13.03
C VAL A 207 11.30 -23.45 12.03
N ASP A 208 12.16 -24.08 11.22
CA ASP A 208 11.72 -25.12 10.27
C ASP A 208 11.12 -26.35 10.97
N SER A 209 11.69 -26.72 12.11
CA SER A 209 11.14 -27.83 12.94
C SER A 209 9.76 -27.49 13.48
N ILE A 210 9.56 -26.27 13.97
CA ILE A 210 8.25 -25.79 14.44
C ILE A 210 7.25 -25.76 13.28
N LEU A 211 7.64 -25.23 12.12
CA LEU A 211 6.80 -25.18 10.93
C LEU A 211 6.45 -26.58 10.43
N GLN A 212 7.38 -27.53 10.50
CA GLN A 212 7.16 -28.92 10.09
C GLN A 212 6.17 -29.61 11.03
N VAL A 213 6.29 -29.42 12.34
CA VAL A 213 5.30 -29.90 13.32
C VAL A 213 3.92 -29.30 13.03
N ALA A 214 3.85 -27.99 12.75
CA ALA A 214 2.60 -27.33 12.40
C ALA A 214 2.01 -27.83 11.07
N ILE A 215 2.84 -28.24 10.10
CA ILE A 215 2.39 -28.87 8.86
C ILE A 215 1.88 -30.28 9.11
N THR A 216 2.62 -31.09 9.87
CA THR A 216 2.28 -32.48 10.19
C THR A 216 1.00 -32.57 11.01
N HIS A 217 0.84 -31.75 12.02
CA HIS A 217 -0.34 -31.70 12.87
C HIS A 217 -1.32 -30.57 12.48
N GLY A 218 -1.47 -30.33 11.18
CA GLY A 218 -2.17 -29.16 10.63
C GLY A 218 -3.61 -28.96 11.12
N LYS A 219 -4.35 -30.03 11.43
CA LYS A 219 -5.71 -29.94 12.01
C LYS A 219 -5.66 -29.42 13.44
N LEU A 220 -4.80 -30.00 14.28
CA LEU A 220 -4.64 -29.60 15.69
C LEU A 220 -4.15 -28.16 15.81
N TYR A 221 -3.12 -27.82 15.04
CA TYR A 221 -2.58 -26.45 15.01
C TYR A 221 -3.63 -25.43 14.58
N ARG A 222 -4.39 -25.71 13.53
CA ARG A 222 -5.47 -24.84 13.06
C ARG A 222 -6.57 -24.68 14.13
N THR A 223 -7.01 -25.77 14.76
CA THR A 223 -8.03 -25.70 15.82
C THR A 223 -7.51 -24.90 17.01
N GLY A 224 -6.27 -25.14 17.45
CA GLY A 224 -5.64 -24.40 18.54
C GLY A 224 -5.51 -22.90 18.26
N THR A 225 -5.07 -22.52 17.05
CA THR A 225 -4.96 -21.09 16.66
C THR A 225 -6.33 -20.43 16.55
N VAL A 226 -7.37 -21.13 16.10
CA VAL A 226 -8.74 -20.61 16.06
C VAL A 226 -9.26 -20.37 17.48
N LEU A 227 -9.14 -21.36 18.38
CA LEU A 227 -9.55 -21.21 19.78
C LEU A 227 -8.80 -20.06 20.46
N LEU A 228 -7.50 -19.98 20.25
CA LEU A 228 -6.68 -18.87 20.77
C LEU A 228 -7.18 -17.51 20.23
N SER A 229 -7.49 -17.42 18.95
CA SER A 229 -8.01 -16.18 18.34
C SER A 229 -9.36 -15.77 18.92
N LEU A 230 -10.24 -16.74 19.20
CA LEU A 230 -11.55 -16.49 19.84
C LEU A 230 -11.43 -15.98 21.27
N VAL A 231 -10.36 -16.33 21.98
CA VAL A 231 -10.06 -15.81 23.33
C VAL A 231 -9.36 -14.45 23.25
N LEU A 232 -8.41 -14.31 22.34
CA LEU A 232 -7.59 -13.10 22.24
C LEU A 232 -8.38 -11.88 21.76
N LEU A 233 -9.37 -12.04 20.87
CA LEU A 233 -10.20 -10.92 20.41
C LEU A 233 -11.01 -10.25 21.52
N PRO A 234 -11.82 -10.99 22.31
CA PRO A 234 -12.52 -10.40 23.46
C PRO A 234 -11.55 -9.87 24.52
N GLY A 235 -10.43 -10.57 24.74
CA GLY A 235 -9.39 -10.13 25.65
C GLY A 235 -8.79 -8.80 25.26
N PHE A 236 -8.44 -8.64 23.99
CA PHE A 236 -7.96 -7.37 23.44
C PHE A 236 -9.02 -6.25 23.58
N TRP A 237 -10.28 -6.55 23.24
CA TRP A 237 -11.39 -5.62 23.40
C TRP A 237 -11.58 -5.20 24.86
N SER A 238 -11.51 -6.13 25.80
CA SER A 238 -11.58 -5.84 27.24
C SER A 238 -10.42 -4.95 27.70
N LEU A 239 -9.22 -5.14 27.12
CA LEU A 239 -8.05 -4.31 27.41
C LEU A 239 -8.22 -2.87 26.88
N THR A 240 -8.73 -2.71 25.66
CA THR A 240 -8.94 -1.37 25.07
C THR A 240 -9.93 -0.55 25.89
N ARG A 241 -10.97 -1.18 26.43
CA ARG A 241 -11.97 -0.54 27.30
C ARG A 241 -11.39 0.03 28.61
N ARG A 242 -10.19 -0.36 28.99
CA ARG A 242 -9.50 0.19 30.18
C ARG A 242 -8.76 1.47 29.91
N SER A 243 -8.56 1.83 28.65
CA SER A 243 -7.90 3.08 28.27
C SER A 243 -8.85 4.27 28.50
N PRO A 244 -8.49 5.25 29.35
CA PRO A 244 -9.37 6.36 29.66
C PRO A 244 -9.42 7.40 28.53
N ASN A 245 -8.38 7.46 27.70
CA ASN A 245 -8.24 8.46 26.62
C ASN A 245 -7.42 7.92 25.44
N LYS A 246 -7.39 8.70 24.35
CA LYS A 246 -6.66 8.34 23.13
C LYS A 246 -5.14 8.27 23.33
N GLN A 247 -4.58 9.06 24.22
CA GLN A 247 -3.12 9.11 24.43
C GLN A 247 -2.64 7.82 25.08
N ASP A 248 -3.33 7.36 26.12
CA ASP A 248 -3.02 6.10 26.79
C ASP A 248 -3.19 4.92 25.85
N TYR A 249 -4.27 4.89 25.05
CA TYR A 249 -4.46 3.87 24.01
C TYR A 249 -3.31 3.87 23.00
N ASN A 250 -2.92 5.02 22.46
CA ASN A 250 -1.87 5.14 21.45
C ASN A 250 -0.48 4.78 21.97
N TRP A 251 -0.26 4.81 23.28
CA TRP A 251 1.02 4.46 23.88
C TRP A 251 1.32 2.96 23.81
N TRP A 252 0.35 2.11 24.12
CA TRP A 252 0.56 0.66 24.15
C TRP A 252 0.10 -0.08 22.87
N MET A 253 -0.85 0.50 22.13
CA MET A 253 -1.43 -0.11 20.93
C MET A 253 -0.37 -0.56 19.90
N PRO A 254 0.71 0.19 19.59
CA PRO A 254 1.71 -0.22 18.62
C PRO A 254 2.34 -1.58 18.90
N PHE A 255 2.48 -1.93 20.17
CA PHE A 255 3.14 -3.17 20.61
C PHE A 255 2.25 -4.41 20.51
N ILE A 256 0.95 -4.26 20.59
CA ILE A 256 0.01 -5.39 20.65
C ILE A 256 -1.08 -5.37 19.57
N SER A 257 -1.05 -4.40 18.66
CA SER A 257 -1.99 -4.30 17.53
C SER A 257 -2.00 -5.54 16.62
N PHE A 258 -0.92 -6.31 16.63
CA PHE A 258 -0.84 -7.57 15.89
C PHE A 258 -1.82 -8.64 16.40
N ILE A 259 -2.23 -8.60 17.68
CA ILE A 259 -3.13 -9.59 18.28
C ILE A 259 -4.48 -9.64 17.55
N PRO A 260 -5.27 -8.54 17.48
CA PRO A 260 -6.55 -8.58 16.77
C PRO A 260 -6.38 -8.83 15.28
N ILE A 261 -5.32 -8.28 14.65
CA ILE A 261 -5.07 -8.43 13.21
C ILE A 261 -4.79 -9.90 12.87
N LEU A 262 -3.86 -10.56 13.56
CA LEU A 262 -3.54 -11.96 13.31
C LEU A 262 -4.71 -12.89 13.70
N SER A 263 -5.49 -12.53 14.71
CA SER A 263 -6.70 -13.27 15.06
C SER A 263 -7.74 -13.23 13.93
N VAL A 264 -7.99 -12.05 13.34
CA VAL A 264 -8.90 -11.91 12.20
C VAL A 264 -8.35 -12.67 10.97
N VAL A 265 -7.05 -12.58 10.69
CA VAL A 265 -6.41 -13.35 9.61
C VAL A 265 -6.60 -14.85 9.82
N THR A 266 -6.39 -15.33 11.03
CA THR A 266 -6.54 -16.75 11.39
C THR A 266 -7.98 -17.22 11.22
N LEU A 267 -8.95 -16.49 11.77
CA LEU A 267 -10.38 -16.81 11.65
C LEU A 267 -10.84 -16.79 10.19
N ARG A 268 -10.41 -15.79 9.41
CA ARG A 268 -10.77 -15.69 8.00
C ARG A 268 -10.20 -16.84 7.16
N ASN A 269 -9.04 -17.39 7.54
CA ASN A 269 -8.36 -18.46 6.82
C ASN A 269 -8.54 -19.86 7.45
N CYS A 270 -9.32 -20.00 8.53
CA CYS A 270 -9.50 -21.27 9.22
C CYS A 270 -10.27 -22.31 8.41
N HIS A 271 -11.19 -21.89 7.57
CA HIS A 271 -12.01 -22.78 6.75
C HIS A 271 -12.00 -22.38 5.28
N ARG A 272 -12.03 -23.36 4.38
CA ARG A 272 -11.98 -23.17 2.93
C ARG A 272 -13.09 -22.27 2.39
N LEU A 273 -14.30 -22.41 2.93
CA LEU A 273 -15.43 -21.56 2.55
C LEU A 273 -15.16 -20.08 2.90
N LEU A 274 -14.77 -19.80 4.14
CA LEU A 274 -14.44 -18.45 4.58
C LEU A 274 -13.30 -17.85 3.76
N ARG A 275 -12.33 -18.65 3.33
CA ARG A 275 -11.18 -18.21 2.56
C ARG A 275 -11.50 -17.89 1.10
N ASN A 276 -12.40 -18.67 0.47
CA ASN A 276 -12.67 -18.55 -0.97
C ASN A 276 -13.81 -17.60 -1.31
N TYR A 277 -14.80 -17.44 -0.42
CA TYR A 277 -15.90 -16.52 -0.65
C TYR A 277 -15.51 -15.10 -0.24
N HIS A 278 -15.70 -14.15 -1.14
CA HIS A 278 -15.46 -12.73 -0.90
C HIS A 278 -16.56 -11.87 -1.53
N SER A 279 -16.80 -10.70 -0.96
CA SER A 279 -17.73 -9.73 -1.50
C SER A 279 -17.11 -8.98 -2.68
N LYS A 280 -17.74 -9.09 -3.85
CA LYS A 280 -17.30 -8.36 -5.05
C LYS A 280 -17.34 -6.84 -4.86
N PHE A 281 -18.34 -6.34 -4.13
CA PHE A 281 -18.49 -4.91 -3.84
C PHE A 281 -17.30 -4.41 -2.98
N PHE A 282 -17.00 -5.09 -1.88
CA PHE A 282 -15.89 -4.67 -1.02
C PHE A 282 -14.52 -4.90 -1.68
N ALA A 283 -14.36 -5.95 -2.50
CA ALA A 283 -13.15 -6.12 -3.29
C ALA A 283 -12.96 -4.99 -4.32
N TRP A 284 -14.05 -4.52 -4.95
CA TRP A 284 -14.02 -3.36 -5.82
C TRP A 284 -13.66 -2.07 -5.05
N LEU A 285 -14.30 -1.81 -3.91
CA LEU A 285 -14.00 -0.64 -3.08
C LEU A 285 -12.56 -0.66 -2.56
N GLY A 286 -12.03 -1.84 -2.24
CA GLY A 286 -10.64 -2.00 -1.83
C GLY A 286 -9.62 -1.64 -2.91
N ARG A 287 -9.94 -1.92 -4.17
CA ARG A 287 -9.07 -1.54 -5.31
C ARG A 287 -8.96 -0.04 -5.53
N ILE A 288 -10.00 0.72 -5.18
CA ILE A 288 -10.04 2.19 -5.28
C ILE A 288 -9.87 2.87 -3.91
N SER A 289 -9.40 2.15 -2.90
CA SER A 289 -9.34 2.64 -1.51
C SER A 289 -8.44 3.86 -1.34
N LEU A 290 -7.36 3.96 -2.10
CA LEU A 290 -6.45 5.12 -2.08
C LEU A 290 -7.15 6.38 -2.59
N GLU A 291 -7.83 6.29 -3.72
CA GLU A 291 -8.54 7.41 -4.33
C GLU A 291 -9.72 7.85 -3.45
N THR A 292 -10.48 6.92 -2.91
CA THR A 292 -11.56 7.25 -1.97
C THR A 292 -11.03 7.88 -0.69
N TYR A 293 -9.87 7.45 -0.19
CA TYR A 293 -9.23 8.08 0.95
C TYR A 293 -8.82 9.54 0.65
N ILE A 294 -8.24 9.80 -0.51
CA ILE A 294 -7.73 11.13 -0.85
C ILE A 294 -8.90 12.08 -1.23
N LEU A 295 -9.80 11.62 -2.09
CA LEU A 295 -10.87 12.45 -2.64
C LEU A 295 -11.99 12.77 -1.65
N GLN A 296 -12.16 11.98 -0.57
CA GLN A 296 -13.17 12.28 0.45
C GLN A 296 -13.03 13.70 1.02
N TYR A 297 -11.81 14.20 1.16
CA TYR A 297 -11.54 15.52 1.72
C TYR A 297 -12.00 16.69 0.83
N HIS A 298 -12.27 16.44 -0.45
CA HIS A 298 -12.60 17.48 -1.42
C HIS A 298 -14.00 17.35 -1.99
N ILE A 299 -14.59 16.15 -1.97
CA ILE A 299 -15.87 15.88 -2.63
C ILE A 299 -16.97 15.54 -1.62
N TRP A 300 -16.61 14.89 -0.53
CA TRP A 300 -17.58 14.37 0.44
C TRP A 300 -17.55 15.13 1.78
N LEU A 301 -16.36 15.54 2.19
CA LEU A 301 -16.12 16.37 3.36
C LEU A 301 -15.83 17.82 2.94
N ALA A 302 -15.99 18.76 3.85
CA ALA A 302 -15.75 20.19 3.59
C ALA A 302 -14.27 20.58 3.70
N GLY A 303 -13.38 19.83 3.07
CA GLY A 303 -11.97 20.18 2.90
C GLY A 303 -11.05 19.82 4.06
N ASP A 304 -11.42 20.10 5.29
CA ASP A 304 -10.58 19.96 6.49
C ASP A 304 -11.01 18.85 7.47
N THR A 305 -11.90 17.98 7.03
CA THR A 305 -12.51 16.89 7.84
C THR A 305 -13.45 17.32 8.95
N LYS A 306 -13.75 18.63 9.07
CA LYS A 306 -14.57 19.17 10.16
C LYS A 306 -16.03 19.43 9.79
N GLY A 307 -16.39 19.22 8.56
CA GLY A 307 -17.75 19.44 8.07
C GLY A 307 -18.10 18.53 6.92
N LEU A 308 -19.39 18.48 6.62
CA LEU A 308 -19.91 17.79 5.44
C LEU A 308 -20.08 18.79 4.32
N LEU A 309 -19.69 18.41 3.11
CA LEU A 309 -19.96 19.20 1.92
C LEU A 309 -21.47 19.31 1.72
N ARG A 310 -21.97 20.53 1.65
CA ARG A 310 -23.38 20.85 1.40
C ARG A 310 -23.48 21.81 0.23
N LEU A 311 -24.28 21.46 -0.74
CA LEU A 311 -24.55 22.31 -1.92
C LEU A 311 -25.78 23.19 -1.72
N GLY A 312 -26.65 22.86 -0.75
CA GLY A 312 -27.85 23.62 -0.43
C GLY A 312 -28.94 23.51 -1.48
N LEU A 313 -28.89 22.47 -2.33
CA LEU A 313 -29.77 22.35 -3.49
C LEU A 313 -31.13 21.77 -3.15
N TRP A 314 -31.20 20.78 -2.23
CA TRP A 314 -32.40 19.98 -1.99
C TRP A 314 -32.42 19.37 -0.59
N ASN A 315 -33.22 18.30 -0.42
CA ASN A 315 -33.24 17.51 0.81
C ASN A 315 -31.83 16.98 1.16
N PRO A 316 -31.35 17.17 2.40
CA PRO A 316 -30.04 16.72 2.83
C PRO A 316 -29.70 15.27 2.54
N TRP A 317 -30.67 14.38 2.59
CA TRP A 317 -30.46 12.95 2.29
C TRP A 317 -30.23 12.68 0.79
N MET A 318 -30.99 13.36 -0.08
CA MET A 318 -30.81 13.24 -1.53
C MET A 318 -29.48 13.82 -1.97
N GLU A 319 -29.11 14.97 -1.41
CA GLU A 319 -27.83 15.62 -1.64
C GLU A 319 -26.65 14.70 -1.22
N THR A 320 -26.72 14.12 -0.02
CA THR A 320 -25.71 13.14 0.45
C THR A 320 -25.64 11.92 -0.45
N ALA A 321 -26.75 11.37 -0.89
CA ALA A 321 -26.77 10.22 -1.82
C ALA A 321 -26.13 10.59 -3.17
N MET A 322 -26.48 11.73 -3.73
CA MET A 322 -25.90 12.22 -4.99
C MET A 322 -24.38 12.46 -4.87
N LEU A 323 -23.95 13.11 -3.80
CA LEU A 323 -22.54 13.35 -3.54
C LEU A 323 -21.77 12.03 -3.35
N THR A 324 -22.36 11.05 -2.67
CA THR A 324 -21.75 9.73 -2.47
C THR A 324 -21.56 8.98 -3.80
N VAL A 325 -22.58 8.99 -4.66
CA VAL A 325 -22.47 8.36 -5.99
C VAL A 325 -21.41 9.05 -6.84
N ASN A 326 -21.41 10.38 -6.90
CA ASN A 326 -20.37 11.14 -7.62
C ASN A 326 -18.98 10.90 -7.06
N PHE A 327 -18.84 10.88 -5.75
CA PHE A 327 -17.58 10.61 -5.08
C PHE A 327 -17.01 9.22 -5.45
N LEU A 328 -17.82 8.18 -5.39
CA LEU A 328 -17.41 6.83 -5.75
C LEU A 328 -17.08 6.70 -7.24
N TRP A 329 -17.87 7.33 -8.10
CA TRP A 329 -17.64 7.34 -9.55
C TRP A 329 -16.34 8.07 -9.92
N LEU A 330 -16.11 9.27 -9.36
CA LEU A 330 -14.87 10.02 -9.57
C LEU A 330 -13.65 9.26 -9.02
N SER A 331 -13.77 8.63 -7.85
CA SER A 331 -12.69 7.82 -7.28
C SER A 331 -12.32 6.65 -8.20
N TRP A 332 -13.32 6.03 -8.82
CA TRP A 332 -13.11 4.95 -9.79
C TRP A 332 -12.42 5.46 -11.08
N LEU A 333 -12.87 6.59 -11.64
CA LEU A 333 -12.22 7.22 -12.80
C LEU A 333 -10.77 7.60 -12.50
N MET A 334 -10.52 8.22 -11.35
CA MET A 334 -9.18 8.62 -10.92
C MET A 334 -8.25 7.43 -10.72
N ALA A 335 -8.76 6.30 -10.21
CA ALA A 335 -7.99 5.07 -10.12
C ALA A 335 -7.54 4.57 -11.50
N GLY A 336 -8.42 4.61 -12.50
CA GLY A 336 -8.08 4.29 -13.88
C GLY A 336 -7.06 5.24 -14.49
N ALA A 337 -7.24 6.55 -14.30
CA ALA A 337 -6.34 7.58 -14.81
C ALA A 337 -4.94 7.48 -14.20
N THR A 338 -4.83 7.37 -12.87
CA THR A 338 -3.53 7.24 -12.18
C THR A 338 -2.81 5.95 -12.56
N GLN A 339 -3.55 4.86 -12.77
CA GLN A 339 -2.99 3.61 -13.27
C GLN A 339 -2.41 3.78 -14.69
N THR A 340 -3.18 4.37 -15.60
CA THR A 340 -2.75 4.61 -16.99
C THR A 340 -1.49 5.50 -17.06
N ILE A 341 -1.47 6.58 -16.30
CA ILE A 341 -0.32 7.47 -16.21
C ILE A 341 0.90 6.75 -15.64
N SER A 342 0.71 5.95 -14.58
CA SER A 342 1.80 5.17 -13.98
C SER A 342 2.42 4.19 -14.99
N VAL A 343 1.58 3.45 -15.75
CA VAL A 343 2.04 2.54 -16.80
C VAL A 343 2.76 3.30 -17.94
N TRP A 344 2.27 4.47 -18.30
CA TRP A 344 2.91 5.30 -19.33
C TRP A 344 4.30 5.81 -18.89
N ILE A 345 4.44 6.27 -17.64
CA ILE A 345 5.71 6.75 -17.08
C ILE A 345 6.74 5.63 -17.00
N VAL A 346 6.33 4.47 -16.46
CA VAL A 346 7.22 3.32 -16.23
C VAL A 346 7.56 2.58 -17.53
N GLY A 347 6.66 2.64 -18.54
CA GLY A 347 6.76 1.93 -19.80
C GLY A 347 6.00 0.59 -19.78
N LYS A 348 5.32 0.30 -20.88
CA LYS A 348 4.44 -0.89 -21.02
C LYS A 348 5.14 -2.23 -20.72
N ARG A 349 6.38 -2.41 -21.14
CA ARG A 349 7.14 -3.66 -20.96
C ARG A 349 7.46 -3.95 -19.48
N SER A 350 7.89 -2.93 -18.75
CA SER A 350 8.23 -3.07 -17.33
C SER A 350 6.97 -3.12 -16.44
N ALA A 351 5.90 -2.44 -16.86
CA ALA A 351 4.63 -2.47 -16.15
C ALA A 351 3.93 -3.83 -16.31
N SER A 352 3.91 -4.44 -17.51
CA SER A 352 3.32 -5.76 -17.74
C SER A 352 3.98 -6.83 -16.89
N GLN A 353 5.31 -6.86 -16.83
CA GLN A 353 6.03 -7.80 -15.97
C GLN A 353 5.71 -7.59 -14.47
N ALA A 354 5.65 -6.33 -14.03
CA ALA A 354 5.33 -6.02 -12.63
C ALA A 354 3.88 -6.38 -12.25
N TYR A 355 2.96 -6.46 -13.21
CA TYR A 355 1.56 -6.83 -12.99
C TYR A 355 1.29 -8.31 -13.23
N GLU A 356 1.94 -8.96 -14.22
CA GLU A 356 1.79 -10.40 -14.47
C GLU A 356 2.39 -11.25 -13.35
N GLU A 357 3.48 -10.83 -12.73
CA GLU A 357 4.06 -11.53 -11.57
C GLU A 357 3.22 -11.34 -10.29
N ASP A 358 2.48 -10.25 -10.15
CA ASP A 358 1.53 -10.05 -9.05
C ASP A 358 0.27 -10.95 -9.22
N ASP A 359 -0.03 -11.38 -10.45
CA ASP A 359 -1.15 -12.28 -10.78
C ASP A 359 -0.83 -13.79 -10.65
N THR A 360 0.42 -14.17 -10.37
CA THR A 360 0.80 -15.60 -10.23
C THR A 360 0.19 -16.32 -9.01
N VAL A 361 -0.70 -15.69 -8.27
CA VAL A 361 -1.41 -16.25 -7.10
C VAL A 361 -2.90 -16.50 -7.35
N GLY A 362 -3.43 -16.29 -8.55
CA GLY A 362 -4.83 -16.53 -8.86
C GLY A 362 -5.16 -16.48 -10.36
N PRO A 363 -6.34 -16.97 -10.78
CA PRO A 363 -6.71 -16.99 -12.18
C PRO A 363 -6.76 -15.58 -12.76
N LYS A 364 -6.26 -15.45 -13.98
CA LYS A 364 -6.19 -14.24 -14.79
C LYS A 364 -7.55 -13.51 -14.86
N HIS A 365 -7.77 -12.57 -13.97
CA HIS A 365 -8.79 -11.55 -14.14
C HIS A 365 -8.09 -10.22 -14.38
N LEU A 366 -7.86 -9.93 -15.66
CA LEU A 366 -7.60 -8.58 -16.13
C LEU A 366 -8.71 -7.67 -15.56
N PRO A 367 -8.42 -6.51 -14.97
CA PRO A 367 -9.48 -5.58 -14.59
C PRO A 367 -10.23 -5.18 -15.87
N TYR A 368 -11.52 -5.42 -15.91
CA TYR A 368 -12.46 -4.94 -16.92
C TYR A 368 -12.60 -3.40 -16.83
N LEU A 369 -11.55 -2.65 -17.08
CA LEU A 369 -11.55 -1.20 -16.85
C LEU A 369 -10.99 -0.38 -18.00
N LEU A 370 -10.62 -1.03 -19.10
CA LEU A 370 -10.42 -0.30 -20.35
C LEU A 370 -11.42 -0.87 -21.36
N PRO A 371 -12.25 -0.05 -22.03
CA PRO A 371 -12.83 -0.46 -23.27
C PRO A 371 -11.65 -0.91 -24.14
N ARG A 372 -11.71 -2.13 -24.62
CA ARG A 372 -10.81 -2.67 -25.63
C ARG A 372 -10.87 -1.67 -26.79
N MET A 373 -9.93 -0.76 -26.87
CA MET A 373 -9.65 -0.10 -28.14
C MET A 373 -9.19 -1.24 -29.03
N GLU A 374 -10.08 -1.73 -29.85
CA GLU A 374 -9.74 -2.58 -30.96
C GLU A 374 -8.64 -1.81 -31.70
N SER A 375 -7.45 -2.38 -31.71
CA SER A 375 -6.40 -1.98 -32.62
C SER A 375 -6.96 -2.30 -33.99
N GLY A 376 -7.62 -1.30 -34.60
CA GLY A 376 -7.88 -1.34 -36.02
C GLY A 376 -6.54 -1.65 -36.66
N GLU A 377 -6.48 -2.72 -37.42
CA GLU A 377 -5.40 -3.02 -38.31
C GLU A 377 -5.20 -1.81 -39.23
N GLY A 378 -4.39 -0.87 -38.75
CA GLY A 378 -3.91 0.24 -39.57
C GLY A 378 -2.98 -0.33 -40.62
N THR A 379 -3.43 -0.37 -41.83
CA THR A 379 -2.59 -0.44 -43.06
C THR A 379 -1.31 0.36 -42.80
N PRO A 380 -0.13 -0.15 -43.23
CA PRO A 380 1.12 0.54 -43.06
C PRO A 380 1.01 1.86 -43.80
N SER A 381 0.97 2.95 -43.06
CA SER A 381 1.08 4.30 -43.59
C SER A 381 2.45 4.40 -44.24
N LYS A 382 2.48 4.62 -45.57
CA LYS A 382 3.69 5.00 -46.28
C LYS A 382 4.23 6.25 -45.61
N ASP A 383 5.36 6.12 -44.92
CA ASP A 383 6.13 7.23 -44.43
C ASP A 383 6.51 8.14 -45.65
N ILE A 384 5.85 9.27 -45.76
CA ILE A 384 6.33 10.34 -46.62
C ILE A 384 7.54 10.92 -45.93
N ARG A 385 8.73 10.40 -46.27
CA ARG A 385 10.00 11.01 -45.89
C ARG A 385 10.12 12.34 -46.62
N PHE A 386 9.87 13.43 -45.91
CA PHE A 386 10.40 14.73 -46.28
C PHE A 386 11.91 14.74 -45.99
N ASP A 387 12.69 14.53 -47.02
CA ASP A 387 14.15 14.60 -46.97
C ASP A 387 14.57 16.09 -47.01
N ILE A 388 14.32 16.79 -45.91
CA ILE A 388 14.90 18.11 -45.66
C ILE A 388 16.26 17.84 -45.02
N GLY A 389 17.32 18.27 -45.70
CA GLY A 389 18.71 18.09 -45.27
C GLY A 389 18.95 18.47 -43.80
N GLN A 390 18.82 17.51 -42.93
CA GLN A 390 19.01 17.69 -41.48
C GLN A 390 20.50 17.84 -41.17
N SER A 391 20.87 18.94 -40.55
CA SER A 391 22.21 19.15 -40.02
C SER A 391 22.53 18.05 -38.98
N SER A 392 23.80 17.73 -38.84
CA SER A 392 24.26 16.69 -37.85
C SER A 392 23.81 17.01 -36.45
N THR A 393 23.59 18.25 -36.09
CA THR A 393 23.07 18.76 -34.81
C THR A 393 21.60 18.39 -34.59
N SER A 394 20.74 18.43 -35.61
CA SER A 394 19.33 18.07 -35.47
C SER A 394 19.14 16.59 -35.23
N ARG A 395 19.93 15.75 -35.89
CA ARG A 395 19.94 14.28 -35.65
C ARG A 395 20.47 13.90 -34.27
N TRP A 396 21.43 14.65 -33.73
CA TRP A 396 21.93 14.45 -32.39
C TRP A 396 20.86 14.83 -31.35
N VAL A 397 20.20 15.96 -31.50
CA VAL A 397 19.10 16.42 -30.65
C VAL A 397 17.93 15.45 -30.70
N GLU A 398 17.54 14.95 -31.86
CA GLU A 398 16.47 13.96 -32.01
C GLU A 398 16.82 12.64 -31.34
N LYS A 399 18.04 12.13 -31.51
CA LYS A 399 18.54 10.94 -30.82
C LYS A 399 18.60 11.14 -29.31
N CYS A 400 18.96 12.31 -28.81
CA CYS A 400 18.93 12.64 -27.40
C CYS A 400 17.48 12.66 -26.86
N ILE A 401 16.56 13.33 -27.59
CA ILE A 401 15.13 13.38 -27.18
C ILE A 401 14.53 12.00 -27.17
N VAL A 402 14.77 11.14 -28.15
CA VAL A 402 14.29 9.75 -28.18
C VAL A 402 14.89 8.95 -27.02
N ARG A 403 16.19 9.06 -26.78
CA ARG A 403 16.86 8.37 -25.67
C ARG A 403 16.37 8.86 -24.32
N PHE A 404 16.10 10.16 -24.18
CA PHE A 404 15.47 10.74 -22.98
C PHE A 404 14.04 10.24 -22.77
N SER A 405 13.28 10.08 -23.87
CA SER A 405 11.89 9.61 -23.77
C SER A 405 11.77 8.10 -23.51
N GLU A 406 12.81 7.32 -23.77
CA GLU A 406 12.78 5.85 -23.59
C GLU A 406 13.35 5.41 -22.24
N ASP A 407 14.29 6.14 -21.64
CA ASP A 407 14.92 5.75 -20.37
C ASP A 407 14.07 6.23 -19.16
N LEU A 408 13.59 5.29 -18.36
CA LEU A 408 12.84 5.54 -17.12
C LEU A 408 13.56 6.50 -16.17
N ARG A 409 14.89 6.41 -16.08
CA ARG A 409 15.69 7.27 -15.16
C ARG A 409 15.54 8.74 -15.51
N TRP A 410 15.55 9.08 -16.79
CA TRP A 410 15.36 10.44 -17.25
C TRP A 410 13.94 10.95 -17.03
N ARG A 411 12.93 10.13 -17.29
CA ARG A 411 11.53 10.48 -17.00
C ARG A 411 11.32 10.79 -15.52
N LEU A 412 11.84 9.94 -14.63
CA LEU A 412 11.78 10.17 -13.19
C LEU A 412 12.57 11.42 -12.78
N GLY A 413 13.76 11.62 -13.35
CA GLY A 413 14.58 12.81 -13.10
C GLY A 413 13.85 14.10 -13.47
N LEU A 414 13.18 14.14 -14.62
CA LEU A 414 12.40 15.30 -15.06
C LEU A 414 11.19 15.57 -14.17
N ILE A 415 10.48 14.52 -13.72
CA ILE A 415 9.35 14.66 -12.78
C ILE A 415 9.85 15.23 -11.46
N LEU A 416 10.93 14.69 -10.90
CA LEU A 416 11.50 15.17 -9.64
C LEU A 416 12.02 16.61 -9.77
N LEU A 417 12.65 16.95 -10.89
CA LEU A 417 13.10 18.32 -11.18
C LEU A 417 11.91 19.30 -11.27
N ALA A 418 10.85 18.92 -11.98
CA ALA A 418 9.64 19.74 -12.09
C ALA A 418 8.96 19.95 -10.72
N MET A 419 8.88 18.91 -9.89
CA MET A 419 8.37 19.02 -8.53
C MET A 419 9.27 19.92 -7.66
N TRP A 420 10.59 19.80 -7.78
CA TRP A 420 11.54 20.61 -7.04
C TRP A 420 11.43 22.09 -7.41
N VAL A 421 11.41 22.40 -8.71
CA VAL A 421 11.19 23.77 -9.22
C VAL A 421 9.82 24.28 -8.74
N GLY A 422 8.77 23.47 -8.86
CA GLY A 422 7.43 23.84 -8.37
C GLY A 422 7.43 24.19 -6.89
N ASN A 423 8.07 23.41 -6.04
CA ASN A 423 8.15 23.70 -4.59
C ASN A 423 8.90 25.01 -4.29
N ILE A 424 10.01 25.29 -4.99
CA ILE A 424 10.79 26.53 -4.77
C ILE A 424 10.03 27.76 -5.27
N THR A 425 9.30 27.62 -6.36
CA THR A 425 8.59 28.78 -6.96
C THR A 425 7.21 29.04 -6.34
N TYR A 426 6.63 28.05 -5.69
CA TYR A 426 5.29 28.13 -5.09
C TYR A 426 5.33 28.59 -3.61
N GLY A 427 6.48 28.48 -2.95
CA GLY A 427 6.71 28.99 -1.58
C GLY A 427 7.02 30.44 -1.60
#